data_9aaeb2c06ed88896c2534a908db7d813
#
_entry.id   9aaeb2c06ed88896c2534a908db7d813
#
_cell.length_a   1.000
_cell.length_b   1.000
_cell.length_c   1.000
_cell.angle_alpha   90.00
_cell.angle_beta   90.00
_cell.angle_gamma   90.00
#
_symmetry.space_group_name_H-M   'P 1'
#
loop_
_entity.id
_entity.type
_entity.pdbx_description
1 polymer ?
#
loop_
_entity_poly.entity_id
_entity_poly.type
_entity_poly.pdbx_seq_one_letter_code
_entity_poly.pdbx_strand_id
1 'polypeptide(L)'
;MKKFNLSAVLIIAGFGFVFFVAIILVAALALSREGGFAGWGGDRIAVVYVEGVIFDSKTVNEQLKMYADDSRVKAILIRMDTPGGGVAASQEIADQVKWLRSEKGKTVVISMGSVGASGGYYIACAADKIYANPGTITGSIGVIAEWVNYGNLLKWAQMQPEVIKSGEFKDVGSPTREVTPKEREYLQSLINQMFEQFVGAVADGRKETGLTREQVKQLADGRVYTGEQALREKLIDGLGNYDKVLKTTAEMVGIKGDPQVVTPPKPRRGSILDLLTSTDVGEILSHNTLQPPGSTLQFEYLWK
;
A
#
# COMPACT_ATOMS: atom_id res chain seq x y z
N MET A 1 31.75 69.23 -7.29
CA MET A 1 30.60 68.35 -7.66
C MET A 1 31.13 67.23 -8.54
N LYS A 2 31.12 65.98 -8.07
CA LYS A 2 31.54 64.82 -8.87
C LYS A 2 30.51 64.58 -9.96
N LYS A 3 30.92 64.66 -11.22
CA LYS A 3 30.02 64.32 -12.36
C LYS A 3 29.67 62.83 -12.28
N PHE A 4 28.40 62.56 -12.07
CA PHE A 4 27.85 61.20 -12.06
C PHE A 4 27.99 60.63 -13.48
N ASN A 5 28.70 59.52 -13.61
CA ASN A 5 29.01 58.94 -14.91
C ASN A 5 27.81 58.04 -15.31
N LEU A 6 26.80 58.61 -16.00
CA LEU A 6 25.57 57.97 -16.41
C LEU A 6 25.83 56.65 -17.18
N SER A 7 26.90 56.60 -17.97
CA SER A 7 27.28 55.40 -18.72
C SER A 7 27.70 54.25 -17.81
N ALA A 8 28.36 54.51 -16.69
CA ALA A 8 28.75 53.48 -15.73
C ALA A 8 27.51 52.88 -15.01
N VAL A 9 26.50 53.74 -14.70
CA VAL A 9 25.26 53.30 -14.09
C VAL A 9 24.44 52.42 -15.04
N LEU A 10 24.38 52.75 -16.32
CA LEU A 10 23.69 51.94 -17.35
C LEU A 10 24.37 50.61 -17.59
N ILE A 11 25.70 50.56 -17.55
CA ILE A 11 26.44 49.30 -17.69
C ILE A 11 26.21 48.39 -16.49
N ILE A 12 26.23 48.92 -15.27
CA ILE A 12 25.96 48.12 -14.04
C ILE A 12 24.52 47.64 -14.03
N ALA A 13 23.55 48.47 -14.43
CA ALA A 13 22.15 48.07 -14.54
C ALA A 13 21.95 46.96 -15.61
N GLY A 14 22.64 47.05 -16.75
CA GLY A 14 22.63 46.03 -17.81
C GLY A 14 23.18 44.69 -17.33
N PHE A 15 24.33 44.72 -16.65
CA PHE A 15 24.91 43.49 -16.06
C PHE A 15 23.99 42.89 -14.97
N GLY A 16 23.37 43.72 -14.12
CA GLY A 16 22.42 43.30 -13.11
C GLY A 16 21.21 42.61 -13.72
N PHE A 17 20.68 43.16 -14.82
CA PHE A 17 19.54 42.58 -15.54
C PHE A 17 19.88 41.25 -16.19
N VAL A 18 21.05 41.14 -16.88
CA VAL A 18 21.51 39.87 -17.49
C VAL A 18 21.73 38.79 -16.42
N PHE A 19 22.32 39.15 -15.28
CA PHE A 19 22.56 38.25 -14.17
C PHE A 19 21.21 37.76 -13.55
N PHE A 20 20.25 38.68 -13.40
CA PHE A 20 18.91 38.34 -12.90
C PHE A 20 18.16 37.39 -13.84
N VAL A 21 18.23 37.64 -15.16
CA VAL A 21 17.65 36.72 -16.17
C VAL A 21 18.35 35.35 -16.16
N ALA A 22 19.67 35.32 -15.98
CA ALA A 22 20.41 34.07 -15.87
C ALA A 22 19.99 33.26 -14.60
N ILE A 23 19.78 33.94 -13.47
CA ILE A 23 19.26 33.29 -12.25
C ILE A 23 17.87 32.72 -12.47
N ILE A 24 16.97 33.46 -13.13
CA ILE A 24 15.61 32.98 -13.45
C ILE A 24 15.69 31.77 -14.39
N LEU A 25 16.57 31.79 -15.39
CA LEU A 25 16.78 30.68 -16.31
C LEU A 25 17.36 29.44 -15.60
N VAL A 26 18.32 29.63 -14.71
CA VAL A 26 18.91 28.54 -13.92
C VAL A 26 17.87 27.99 -12.92
N ALA A 27 17.06 28.86 -12.28
CA ALA A 27 15.98 28.45 -11.41
C ALA A 27 14.87 27.70 -12.18
N ALA A 28 14.51 28.17 -13.37
CA ALA A 28 13.56 27.50 -14.26
C ALA A 28 14.10 26.14 -14.75
N LEU A 29 15.39 26.04 -15.07
CA LEU A 29 16.05 24.79 -15.43
C LEU A 29 16.21 23.84 -14.23
N ALA A 30 16.43 24.35 -13.02
CA ALA A 30 16.48 23.55 -11.81
C ALA A 30 15.09 23.02 -11.43
N LEU A 31 14.05 23.87 -11.51
CA LEU A 31 12.65 23.48 -11.32
C LEU A 31 12.18 22.48 -12.39
N SER A 32 12.67 22.57 -13.62
CA SER A 32 12.38 21.59 -14.68
C SER A 32 13.14 20.27 -14.51
N ARG A 33 14.22 20.23 -13.72
CA ARG A 33 14.98 19.00 -13.41
C ARG A 33 14.38 18.22 -12.23
N GLU A 34 13.72 18.89 -11.28
CA GLU A 34 13.13 18.23 -10.10
C GLU A 34 11.66 17.83 -10.28
N GLY A 35 10.97 18.41 -11.25
CA GLY A 35 9.64 17.99 -11.68
C GLY A 35 9.64 18.00 -13.19
N GLY A 36 9.89 16.86 -13.82
CA GLY A 36 9.85 16.75 -15.27
C GLY A 36 8.60 17.46 -15.79
N PHE A 37 8.79 18.47 -16.65
CA PHE A 37 7.76 18.96 -17.56
C PHE A 37 7.41 17.78 -18.49
N ALA A 38 6.76 16.76 -17.92
CA ALA A 38 6.12 15.71 -18.69
C ALA A 38 5.06 16.40 -19.53
N GLY A 39 5.22 16.29 -20.83
CA GLY A 39 4.54 16.99 -21.89
C GLY A 39 3.12 17.47 -21.58
N TRP A 40 2.84 18.70 -21.85
CA TRP A 40 1.51 19.29 -21.82
C TRP A 40 0.55 18.44 -22.65
N GLY A 41 -0.40 17.74 -21.97
CA GLY A 41 -1.66 17.36 -22.59
C GLY A 41 -1.81 15.91 -23.06
N GLY A 42 -1.45 14.90 -22.27
CA GLY A 42 -1.80 13.51 -22.62
C GLY A 42 -2.47 12.76 -21.47
N ASP A 43 -3.31 11.79 -21.82
CA ASP A 43 -3.86 10.83 -20.91
C ASP A 43 -2.72 9.97 -20.30
N ARG A 44 -2.83 9.62 -19.01
CA ARG A 44 -1.76 8.96 -18.26
C ARG A 44 -2.29 7.87 -17.34
N ILE A 45 -1.38 7.00 -16.92
CA ILE A 45 -1.64 5.97 -15.91
C ILE A 45 -0.89 6.37 -14.63
N ALA A 46 -1.60 6.41 -13.51
CA ALA A 46 -0.96 6.54 -12.20
C ALA A 46 -0.49 5.16 -11.73
N VAL A 47 0.74 5.08 -11.21
CA VAL A 47 1.26 3.85 -10.60
C VAL A 47 1.44 4.09 -9.11
N VAL A 48 0.70 3.33 -8.30
CA VAL A 48 0.77 3.33 -6.84
C VAL A 48 1.38 2.01 -6.39
N TYR A 49 2.25 2.05 -5.39
CA TYR A 49 2.95 0.87 -4.88
C TYR A 49 2.35 0.41 -3.55
N VAL A 50 2.12 -0.92 -3.44
CA VAL A 50 1.78 -1.59 -2.18
C VAL A 50 2.86 -2.62 -1.92
N GLU A 51 3.81 -2.31 -1.05
CA GLU A 51 5.02 -3.10 -0.82
C GLU A 51 5.20 -3.42 0.66
N GLY A 52 5.77 -4.60 0.95
CA GLY A 52 6.02 -5.06 2.32
C GLY A 52 4.75 -5.39 3.09
N VAL A 53 4.87 -5.52 4.42
CA VAL A 53 3.74 -5.82 5.30
C VAL A 53 2.81 -4.62 5.42
N ILE A 54 1.52 -4.85 5.28
CA ILE A 54 0.48 -3.80 5.38
C ILE A 54 0.17 -3.54 6.84
N PHE A 55 0.82 -2.54 7.44
CA PHE A 55 0.56 -2.15 8.83
C PHE A 55 -0.57 -1.14 8.95
N ASP A 56 -0.68 -0.21 8.00
CA ASP A 56 -1.71 0.83 7.95
C ASP A 56 -2.13 1.10 6.49
N SER A 57 -3.22 1.83 6.33
CA SER A 57 -3.80 2.18 5.03
C SER A 57 -3.47 3.60 4.57
N LYS A 58 -2.98 4.46 5.49
CA LYS A 58 -2.96 5.92 5.30
C LYS A 58 -2.21 6.34 4.07
N THR A 59 -0.94 5.94 3.97
CA THR A 59 -0.07 6.35 2.86
C THR A 59 -0.61 5.90 1.51
N VAL A 60 -1.08 4.64 1.42
CA VAL A 60 -1.64 4.10 0.17
C VAL A 60 -2.91 4.83 -0.20
N ASN A 61 -3.82 5.06 0.75
CA ASN A 61 -5.08 5.74 0.51
C ASN A 61 -4.88 7.21 0.11
N GLU A 62 -3.91 7.91 0.69
CA GLU A 62 -3.54 9.27 0.29
C GLU A 62 -3.04 9.31 -1.16
N GLN A 63 -2.18 8.36 -1.55
CA GLN A 63 -1.68 8.24 -2.91
C GLN A 63 -2.80 7.91 -3.92
N LEU A 64 -3.71 7.02 -3.59
CA LEU A 64 -4.88 6.68 -4.41
C LEU A 64 -5.80 7.90 -4.59
N LYS A 65 -6.08 8.63 -3.50
CA LYS A 65 -6.90 9.85 -3.53
C LYS A 65 -6.30 10.96 -4.38
N MET A 66 -4.97 11.11 -4.38
CA MET A 66 -4.27 12.12 -5.18
C MET A 66 -4.65 12.07 -6.67
N TYR A 67 -4.93 10.88 -7.19
CA TYR A 67 -5.25 10.68 -8.61
C TYR A 67 -6.76 10.59 -8.90
N ALA A 68 -7.60 10.62 -7.87
CA ALA A 68 -9.04 10.43 -8.01
C ALA A 68 -9.70 11.47 -8.93
N ASP A 69 -9.33 12.74 -8.76
CA ASP A 69 -9.95 13.88 -9.45
C ASP A 69 -9.11 14.41 -10.64
N ASP A 70 -7.92 13.85 -10.92
CA ASP A 70 -7.17 14.22 -12.14
C ASP A 70 -7.81 13.54 -13.36
N SER A 71 -8.49 14.33 -14.19
CA SER A 71 -9.17 13.85 -15.40
C SER A 71 -8.22 13.27 -16.46
N ARG A 72 -6.93 13.59 -16.39
CA ARG A 72 -5.88 13.05 -17.27
C ARG A 72 -5.43 11.65 -16.84
N VAL A 73 -5.60 11.30 -15.56
CA VAL A 73 -5.35 9.94 -15.08
C VAL A 73 -6.56 9.07 -15.45
N LYS A 74 -6.40 8.24 -16.46
CA LYS A 74 -7.47 7.35 -16.96
C LYS A 74 -7.55 6.05 -16.21
N ALA A 75 -6.39 5.55 -15.71
CA ALA A 75 -6.32 4.34 -14.91
C ALA A 75 -5.30 4.48 -13.78
N ILE A 76 -5.49 3.68 -12.75
CA ILE A 76 -4.54 3.51 -11.66
C ILE A 76 -4.05 2.06 -11.71
N LEU A 77 -2.74 1.89 -11.89
CA LEU A 77 -2.07 0.61 -11.80
C LEU A 77 -1.46 0.47 -10.39
N ILE A 78 -1.96 -0.47 -9.62
CA ILE A 78 -1.37 -0.79 -8.31
C ILE A 78 -0.30 -1.87 -8.52
N ARG A 79 0.96 -1.47 -8.35
CA ARG A 79 2.09 -2.40 -8.32
C ARG A 79 2.20 -2.98 -6.92
N MET A 80 2.02 -4.29 -6.82
CA MET A 80 1.87 -4.99 -5.55
C MET A 80 3.03 -5.97 -5.33
N ASP A 81 3.70 -5.85 -4.18
CA ASP A 81 4.71 -6.82 -3.72
C ASP A 81 4.63 -6.95 -2.20
N THR A 82 3.59 -7.65 -1.72
CA THR A 82 3.22 -7.72 -0.31
C THR A 82 2.75 -9.12 0.11
N PRO A 83 3.16 -9.60 1.30
CA PRO A 83 2.63 -10.82 1.90
C PRO A 83 1.25 -10.61 2.56
N GLY A 84 0.72 -9.37 2.57
CA GLY A 84 -0.47 -8.97 3.32
C GLY A 84 -0.13 -8.22 4.60
N GLY A 85 -1.00 -8.28 5.61
CA GLY A 85 -0.85 -7.59 6.89
C GLY A 85 -2.16 -7.42 7.65
N GLY A 86 -2.33 -6.28 8.34
CA GLY A 86 -3.50 -6.00 9.16
C GLY A 86 -4.82 -6.09 8.41
N VAL A 87 -5.79 -6.78 9.00
CA VAL A 87 -7.13 -6.99 8.42
C VAL A 87 -7.77 -5.66 8.07
N ALA A 88 -7.90 -4.76 9.05
CA ALA A 88 -8.57 -3.46 8.86
C ALA A 88 -7.85 -2.58 7.83
N ALA A 89 -6.52 -2.53 7.86
CA ALA A 89 -5.74 -1.76 6.89
C ALA A 89 -5.96 -2.26 5.45
N SER A 90 -6.00 -3.60 5.25
CA SER A 90 -6.29 -4.20 3.95
C SER A 90 -7.72 -3.88 3.48
N GLN A 91 -8.69 -3.89 4.39
CA GLN A 91 -10.08 -3.53 4.10
C GLN A 91 -10.22 -2.07 3.68
N GLU A 92 -9.60 -1.14 4.42
CA GLU A 92 -9.62 0.29 4.09
C GLU A 92 -9.01 0.60 2.73
N ILE A 93 -7.91 -0.07 2.35
CA ILE A 93 -7.31 0.07 1.01
C ILE A 93 -8.26 -0.50 -0.06
N ALA A 94 -8.83 -1.67 0.19
CA ALA A 94 -9.79 -2.27 -0.75
C ALA A 94 -11.03 -1.40 -0.95
N ASP A 95 -11.55 -0.78 0.10
CA ASP A 95 -12.68 0.13 0.02
C ASP A 95 -12.32 1.43 -0.74
N GLN A 96 -11.08 1.93 -0.57
CA GLN A 96 -10.59 3.05 -1.37
C GLN A 96 -10.50 2.69 -2.86
N VAL A 97 -10.07 1.46 -3.20
CA VAL A 97 -10.06 0.95 -4.58
C VAL A 97 -11.47 0.86 -5.14
N LYS A 98 -12.42 0.31 -4.39
CA LYS A 98 -13.84 0.25 -4.80
C LYS A 98 -14.41 1.65 -5.05
N TRP A 99 -14.15 2.61 -4.16
CA TRP A 99 -14.59 3.99 -4.30
C TRP A 99 -14.04 4.65 -5.57
N LEU A 100 -12.77 4.42 -5.91
CA LEU A 100 -12.18 4.92 -7.15
C LEU A 100 -12.90 4.39 -8.39
N ARG A 101 -13.31 3.12 -8.36
CA ARG A 101 -14.03 2.49 -9.46
C ARG A 101 -15.48 2.98 -9.56
N SER A 102 -16.22 2.93 -8.45
CA SER A 102 -17.66 3.20 -8.45
C SER A 102 -18.00 4.70 -8.51
N GLU A 103 -17.28 5.52 -7.74
CA GLU A 103 -17.62 6.95 -7.58
C GLU A 103 -16.77 7.86 -8.49
N LYS A 104 -15.55 7.45 -8.81
CA LYS A 104 -14.63 8.26 -9.64
C LYS A 104 -14.50 7.75 -11.08
N GLY A 105 -15.07 6.59 -11.38
CA GLY A 105 -15.01 5.99 -12.72
C GLY A 105 -13.59 5.68 -13.18
N LYS A 106 -12.66 5.44 -12.25
CA LYS A 106 -11.28 5.10 -12.58
C LYS A 106 -11.13 3.60 -12.80
N THR A 107 -10.51 3.21 -13.87
CA THR A 107 -10.08 1.82 -14.06
C THR A 107 -8.91 1.54 -13.11
N VAL A 108 -9.03 0.50 -12.27
CA VAL A 108 -7.97 0.08 -11.34
C VAL A 108 -7.50 -1.32 -11.71
N VAL A 109 -6.20 -1.46 -11.96
CA VAL A 109 -5.57 -2.73 -12.34
C VAL A 109 -4.47 -3.08 -11.34
N ILE A 110 -4.39 -4.36 -10.98
CA ILE A 110 -3.32 -4.89 -10.14
C ILE A 110 -2.25 -5.55 -11.01
N SER A 111 -1.00 -5.21 -10.76
CA SER A 111 0.19 -5.89 -11.28
C SER A 111 1.01 -6.44 -10.11
N MET A 112 0.93 -7.75 -9.88
CA MET A 112 1.67 -8.40 -8.79
C MET A 112 3.13 -8.62 -9.19
N GLY A 113 4.02 -8.36 -8.23
CA GLY A 113 5.46 -8.63 -8.31
C GLY A 113 5.80 -10.06 -7.92
N SER A 114 6.70 -10.21 -6.96
CA SER A 114 7.06 -11.51 -6.43
C SER A 114 5.94 -12.10 -5.58
N VAL A 115 5.26 -11.25 -4.80
CA VAL A 115 4.18 -11.66 -3.87
C VAL A 115 3.00 -10.70 -3.98
N GLY A 116 1.78 -11.25 -3.98
CA GLY A 116 0.53 -10.50 -3.84
C GLY A 116 -0.47 -11.37 -3.08
N ALA A 117 -0.19 -11.62 -1.80
CA ALA A 117 -0.86 -12.66 -1.02
C ALA A 117 -1.69 -12.09 0.14
N SER A 118 -2.65 -12.87 0.62
CA SER A 118 -3.44 -12.62 1.81
C SER A 118 -4.09 -11.22 1.80
N GLY A 119 -3.75 -10.29 2.69
CA GLY A 119 -4.26 -8.90 2.65
C GLY A 119 -4.02 -8.19 1.31
N GLY A 120 -2.90 -8.50 0.63
CA GLY A 120 -2.64 -8.03 -0.74
C GLY A 120 -3.65 -8.59 -1.74
N TYR A 121 -3.99 -9.88 -1.64
CA TYR A 121 -5.00 -10.49 -2.49
C TYR A 121 -6.41 -9.97 -2.16
N TYR A 122 -6.70 -9.70 -0.87
CA TYR A 122 -7.94 -9.02 -0.46
C TYR A 122 -8.12 -7.68 -1.19
N ILE A 123 -7.08 -6.85 -1.19
CA ILE A 123 -7.06 -5.57 -1.91
C ILE A 123 -7.22 -5.80 -3.42
N ALA A 124 -6.51 -6.78 -3.98
CA ALA A 124 -6.55 -7.08 -5.40
C ALA A 124 -7.96 -7.42 -5.89
N CYS A 125 -8.75 -8.13 -5.08
CA CYS A 125 -10.13 -8.47 -5.41
C CYS A 125 -11.06 -7.25 -5.55
N ALA A 126 -10.65 -6.08 -5.06
CA ALA A 126 -11.41 -4.84 -5.24
C ALA A 126 -11.18 -4.16 -6.61
N ALA A 127 -10.15 -4.57 -7.38
CA ALA A 127 -9.78 -3.99 -8.67
C ALA A 127 -10.61 -4.52 -9.84
N ASP A 128 -10.47 -3.90 -11.03
CA ASP A 128 -11.13 -4.36 -12.25
C ASP A 128 -10.44 -5.58 -12.84
N LYS A 129 -9.11 -5.61 -12.80
CA LYS A 129 -8.29 -6.71 -13.33
C LYS A 129 -7.08 -6.98 -12.45
N ILE A 130 -6.72 -8.26 -12.37
CA ILE A 130 -5.59 -8.76 -11.58
C ILE A 130 -4.64 -9.52 -12.48
N TYR A 131 -3.40 -9.08 -12.54
CA TYR A 131 -2.33 -9.74 -13.29
C TYR A 131 -1.16 -10.11 -12.39
N ALA A 132 -0.52 -11.24 -12.71
CA ALA A 132 0.65 -11.74 -12.00
C ALA A 132 1.69 -12.31 -12.98
N ASN A 133 2.94 -12.44 -12.57
CA ASN A 133 3.89 -13.27 -13.31
C ASN A 133 3.61 -14.77 -13.07
N PRO A 134 4.04 -15.67 -13.95
CA PRO A 134 3.83 -17.11 -13.75
C PRO A 134 4.29 -17.63 -12.38
N GLY A 135 5.41 -17.12 -11.88
CA GLY A 135 6.01 -17.51 -10.59
C GLY A 135 5.61 -16.63 -9.40
N THR A 136 4.72 -15.64 -9.57
CA THR A 136 4.22 -14.83 -8.46
C THR A 136 3.52 -15.71 -7.42
N ILE A 137 3.74 -15.43 -6.15
CA ILE A 137 3.00 -16.08 -5.05
C ILE A 137 1.80 -15.23 -4.69
N THR A 138 0.59 -15.83 -4.71
CA THR A 138 -0.68 -15.16 -4.41
C THR A 138 -1.64 -16.08 -3.67
N GLY A 139 -2.90 -15.65 -3.47
CA GLY A 139 -3.87 -16.40 -2.69
C GLY A 139 -3.65 -16.20 -1.19
N SER A 140 -3.34 -17.26 -0.45
CA SER A 140 -3.27 -17.26 1.02
C SER A 140 -4.55 -16.63 1.62
N ILE A 141 -5.70 -17.14 1.17
CA ILE A 141 -7.02 -16.66 1.62
C ILE A 141 -7.29 -17.26 2.98
N GLY A 142 -7.07 -16.46 4.03
CA GLY A 142 -7.18 -16.91 5.41
C GLY A 142 -6.90 -15.80 6.40
N VAL A 143 -7.13 -16.08 7.68
CA VAL A 143 -6.88 -15.18 8.80
C VAL A 143 -6.10 -15.91 9.87
N ILE A 144 -5.08 -15.28 10.40
CA ILE A 144 -4.32 -15.77 11.54
C ILE A 144 -4.36 -14.77 12.69
N ALA A 145 -4.26 -15.27 13.92
CA ALA A 145 -3.91 -14.50 15.10
C ALA A 145 -2.73 -15.17 15.78
N GLU A 146 -1.65 -14.45 15.97
CA GLU A 146 -0.42 -14.99 16.52
C GLU A 146 0.14 -14.11 17.61
N TRP A 147 0.62 -14.71 18.68
CA TRP A 147 1.37 -14.05 19.74
C TRP A 147 2.27 -15.07 20.43
N VAL A 148 3.32 -14.59 21.05
CA VAL A 148 4.24 -15.45 21.82
C VAL A 148 3.77 -15.50 23.28
N ASN A 149 3.62 -16.73 23.82
CA ASN A 149 3.36 -16.93 25.24
C ASN A 149 4.67 -17.19 25.99
N TYR A 150 5.02 -16.31 26.90
CA TYR A 150 6.21 -16.42 27.74
C TYR A 150 5.88 -16.65 29.24
N GLY A 151 4.66 -17.05 29.57
CA GLY A 151 4.24 -17.31 30.96
C GLY A 151 5.11 -18.30 31.69
N ASN A 152 5.59 -19.35 31.02
CA ASN A 152 6.51 -20.33 31.63
C ASN A 152 7.91 -19.73 31.92
N LEU A 153 8.39 -18.81 31.07
CA LEU A 153 9.63 -18.07 31.31
C LEU A 153 9.52 -17.20 32.57
N LEU A 154 8.39 -16.51 32.74
CA LEU A 154 8.15 -15.70 33.95
C LEU A 154 8.10 -16.55 35.21
N LYS A 155 7.44 -17.72 35.16
CA LYS A 155 7.42 -18.66 36.28
C LYS A 155 8.83 -19.13 36.63
N TRP A 156 9.66 -19.47 35.65
CA TRP A 156 11.04 -19.85 35.86
C TRP A 156 11.87 -18.72 36.50
N ALA A 157 11.62 -17.46 36.08
CA ALA A 157 12.26 -16.26 36.69
C ALA A 157 11.67 -15.86 38.03
N GLN A 158 10.75 -16.67 38.61
CA GLN A 158 10.03 -16.36 39.87
C GLN A 158 9.25 -15.03 39.81
N MET A 159 8.79 -14.64 38.63
CA MET A 159 7.98 -13.47 38.39
C MET A 159 6.51 -13.89 38.18
N GLN A 160 5.60 -13.22 38.87
CA GLN A 160 4.16 -13.45 38.76
C GLN A 160 3.50 -12.17 38.31
N PRO A 161 2.93 -12.13 37.09
CA PRO A 161 2.12 -11.00 36.62
C PRO A 161 0.79 -10.98 37.40
N GLU A 162 0.46 -9.85 38.00
CA GLU A 162 -0.83 -9.65 38.66
C GLU A 162 -1.72 -8.81 37.74
N VAL A 163 -2.92 -9.32 37.46
CA VAL A 163 -3.88 -8.66 36.57
C VAL A 163 -5.21 -8.48 37.29
N ILE A 164 -5.62 -7.23 37.49
CA ILE A 164 -6.95 -6.86 37.96
C ILE A 164 -7.76 -6.42 36.74
N LYS A 165 -8.87 -7.08 36.46
CA LYS A 165 -9.67 -6.85 35.24
C LYS A 165 -11.15 -6.72 35.53
N SER A 166 -11.85 -5.89 34.79
CA SER A 166 -13.28 -5.67 34.91
C SER A 166 -14.16 -6.76 34.27
N GLY A 167 -13.58 -7.63 33.45
CA GLY A 167 -14.30 -8.68 32.73
C GLY A 167 -13.39 -9.83 32.33
N GLU A 168 -14.01 -11.01 32.14
CA GLU A 168 -13.30 -12.27 31.87
C GLU A 168 -12.37 -12.20 30.68
N PHE A 169 -12.82 -11.58 29.57
CA PHE A 169 -12.09 -11.51 28.30
C PHE A 169 -11.18 -10.30 28.15
N LYS A 170 -11.04 -9.43 29.19
CA LYS A 170 -10.30 -8.18 29.04
C LYS A 170 -8.80 -8.38 28.77
N ASP A 171 -8.24 -9.51 29.20
CA ASP A 171 -6.85 -9.91 29.01
C ASP A 171 -6.71 -11.13 28.07
N VAL A 172 -7.70 -11.36 27.21
CA VAL A 172 -7.61 -12.41 26.18
C VAL A 172 -6.42 -12.15 25.26
N GLY A 173 -5.65 -13.20 24.95
CA GLY A 173 -4.40 -13.06 24.20
C GLY A 173 -3.22 -12.56 25.05
N SER A 174 -3.35 -12.52 26.39
CA SER A 174 -2.23 -12.19 27.28
C SER A 174 -1.05 -13.15 27.03
N PRO A 175 0.17 -12.60 26.79
CA PRO A 175 1.34 -13.42 26.54
C PRO A 175 1.93 -14.03 27.83
N THR A 176 1.38 -13.68 28.99
CA THR A 176 1.94 -14.10 30.32
C THR A 176 1.26 -15.32 30.90
N ARG A 177 0.19 -15.81 30.30
CA ARG A 177 -0.57 -16.98 30.74
C ARG A 177 -1.12 -17.80 29.58
N GLU A 178 -1.50 -19.01 29.84
CA GLU A 178 -2.16 -19.86 28.87
C GLU A 178 -3.55 -19.33 28.54
N VAL A 179 -3.96 -19.54 27.28
CA VAL A 179 -5.31 -19.23 26.79
C VAL A 179 -6.27 -20.31 27.28
N THR A 180 -7.36 -19.90 27.92
CA THR A 180 -8.41 -20.85 28.35
C THR A 180 -9.20 -21.40 27.15
N PRO A 181 -9.86 -22.57 27.29
CA PRO A 181 -10.73 -23.10 26.22
C PRO A 181 -11.79 -22.12 25.77
N LYS A 182 -12.40 -21.38 26.69
CA LYS A 182 -13.44 -20.38 26.39
C LYS A 182 -12.89 -19.16 25.63
N GLU A 183 -11.70 -18.71 25.96
CA GLU A 183 -11.01 -17.65 25.21
C GLU A 183 -10.60 -18.12 23.81
N ARG A 184 -10.17 -19.36 23.68
CA ARG A 184 -9.85 -19.95 22.37
C ARG A 184 -11.07 -20.01 21.47
N GLU A 185 -12.22 -20.44 21.99
CA GLU A 185 -13.48 -20.45 21.26
C GLU A 185 -13.90 -19.03 20.82
N TYR A 186 -13.76 -18.07 21.72
CA TYR A 186 -14.04 -16.66 21.42
C TYR A 186 -13.12 -16.13 20.30
N LEU A 187 -11.81 -16.31 20.41
CA LEU A 187 -10.84 -15.91 19.37
C LEU A 187 -11.12 -16.58 18.04
N GLN A 188 -11.43 -17.90 18.06
CA GLN A 188 -11.79 -18.64 16.84
C GLN A 188 -13.07 -18.05 16.20
N SER A 189 -14.04 -17.61 16.98
CA SER A 189 -15.25 -16.98 16.43
C SER A 189 -14.92 -15.67 15.70
N LEU A 190 -13.99 -14.86 16.23
CA LEU A 190 -13.53 -13.63 15.57
C LEU A 190 -12.80 -13.93 14.26
N ILE A 191 -11.87 -14.91 14.28
CA ILE A 191 -11.17 -15.37 13.08
C ILE A 191 -12.17 -15.83 12.01
N ASN A 192 -13.16 -16.62 12.39
CA ASN A 192 -14.19 -17.11 11.45
C ASN A 192 -15.00 -15.97 10.84
N GLN A 193 -15.35 -14.94 11.59
CA GLN A 193 -16.06 -13.77 11.08
C GLN A 193 -15.19 -13.00 10.05
N MET A 194 -13.91 -12.75 10.34
CA MET A 194 -12.98 -12.09 9.42
C MET A 194 -12.73 -12.95 8.18
N PHE A 195 -12.65 -14.27 8.34
CA PHE A 195 -12.51 -15.21 7.23
C PHE A 195 -13.73 -15.17 6.29
N GLU A 196 -14.95 -15.16 6.82
CA GLU A 196 -16.16 -15.04 5.99
C GLU A 196 -16.21 -13.70 5.24
N GLN A 197 -15.68 -12.62 5.81
CA GLN A 197 -15.53 -11.33 5.12
C GLN A 197 -14.53 -11.46 3.96
N PHE A 198 -13.41 -12.14 4.16
CA PHE A 198 -12.43 -12.38 3.10
C PHE A 198 -13.03 -13.21 1.96
N VAL A 199 -13.65 -14.32 2.28
CA VAL A 199 -14.34 -15.16 1.28
C VAL A 199 -15.39 -14.35 0.51
N GLY A 200 -16.13 -13.48 1.19
CA GLY A 200 -17.09 -12.56 0.55
C GLY A 200 -16.42 -11.62 -0.43
N ALA A 201 -15.35 -10.95 0.00
CA ALA A 201 -14.60 -10.02 -0.86
C ALA A 201 -14.02 -10.69 -2.11
N VAL A 202 -13.50 -11.93 -1.98
CA VAL A 202 -13.03 -12.70 -3.13
C VAL A 202 -14.19 -13.09 -4.06
N ALA A 203 -15.28 -13.61 -3.50
CA ALA A 203 -16.44 -14.00 -4.31
C ALA A 203 -17.02 -12.83 -5.09
N ASP A 204 -17.12 -11.66 -4.46
CA ASP A 204 -17.61 -10.44 -5.10
C ASP A 204 -16.64 -9.95 -6.19
N GLY A 205 -15.34 -9.90 -5.88
CA GLY A 205 -14.30 -9.43 -6.81
C GLY A 205 -14.04 -10.39 -7.98
N ARG A 206 -14.36 -11.68 -7.83
CA ARG A 206 -14.18 -12.70 -8.87
C ARG A 206 -15.50 -13.17 -9.50
N LYS A 207 -16.61 -12.49 -9.22
CA LYS A 207 -17.93 -12.83 -9.74
C LYS A 207 -17.97 -12.93 -11.27
N GLU A 208 -17.31 -12.01 -11.97
CA GLU A 208 -17.27 -12.00 -13.44
C GLU A 208 -16.52 -13.21 -14.02
N THR A 209 -15.63 -13.84 -13.26
CA THR A 209 -14.93 -15.07 -13.71
C THR A 209 -15.76 -16.33 -13.53
N GLY A 210 -16.96 -16.20 -12.91
CA GLY A 210 -17.87 -17.30 -12.63
C GLY A 210 -17.49 -18.10 -11.37
N LEU A 211 -16.58 -17.60 -10.52
CA LEU A 211 -16.30 -18.23 -9.22
C LEU A 211 -17.47 -18.01 -8.27
N THR A 212 -18.04 -19.12 -7.75
CA THR A 212 -19.06 -19.05 -6.71
C THR A 212 -18.43 -18.93 -5.31
N ARG A 213 -19.20 -18.47 -4.33
CA ARG A 213 -18.74 -18.38 -2.93
C ARG A 213 -18.29 -19.74 -2.37
N GLU A 214 -18.98 -20.81 -2.75
CA GLU A 214 -18.65 -22.21 -2.34
C GLU A 214 -17.30 -22.65 -2.92
N GLN A 215 -17.04 -22.33 -4.19
CA GLN A 215 -15.77 -22.62 -4.82
C GLN A 215 -14.63 -21.78 -4.18
N VAL A 216 -14.88 -20.52 -3.88
CA VAL A 216 -13.92 -19.69 -3.13
C VAL A 216 -13.59 -20.32 -1.77
N LYS A 217 -14.57 -20.82 -1.02
CA LYS A 217 -14.33 -21.50 0.25
C LYS A 217 -13.46 -22.74 0.12
N GLN A 218 -13.56 -23.48 -0.98
CA GLN A 218 -12.69 -24.65 -1.25
C GLN A 218 -11.25 -24.25 -1.54
N LEU A 219 -11.03 -23.05 -2.11
CA LEU A 219 -9.71 -22.50 -2.37
C LEU A 219 -9.11 -21.74 -1.18
N ALA A 220 -9.95 -21.41 -0.18
CA ALA A 220 -9.62 -20.54 0.94
C ALA A 220 -9.22 -21.33 2.20
N ASP A 221 -8.25 -22.21 2.08
CA ASP A 221 -7.69 -22.97 3.21
C ASP A 221 -6.35 -22.39 3.73
N GLY A 222 -6.01 -21.18 3.27
CA GLY A 222 -4.77 -20.49 3.63
C GLY A 222 -3.57 -20.80 2.72
N ARG A 223 -3.71 -21.75 1.78
CA ARG A 223 -2.63 -22.08 0.85
C ARG A 223 -2.32 -20.95 -0.11
N VAL A 224 -1.08 -20.91 -0.56
CA VAL A 224 -0.64 -20.03 -1.65
C VAL A 224 -0.75 -20.72 -3.00
N TYR A 225 -0.80 -19.93 -4.06
CA TYR A 225 -0.82 -20.35 -5.45
C TYR A 225 0.29 -19.64 -6.22
N THR A 226 0.89 -20.31 -7.20
CA THR A 226 1.67 -19.59 -8.22
C THR A 226 0.73 -18.80 -9.12
N GLY A 227 1.25 -17.81 -9.84
CA GLY A 227 0.45 -17.05 -10.81
C GLY A 227 -0.24 -17.96 -11.84
N GLU A 228 0.45 -19.02 -12.31
CA GLU A 228 -0.16 -20.01 -13.21
C GLU A 228 -1.31 -20.78 -12.56
N GLN A 229 -1.14 -21.21 -11.31
CA GLN A 229 -2.21 -21.88 -10.57
C GLN A 229 -3.38 -20.94 -10.32
N ALA A 230 -3.11 -19.71 -9.89
CA ALA A 230 -4.12 -18.68 -9.65
C ALA A 230 -4.94 -18.35 -10.91
N LEU A 231 -4.31 -18.36 -12.08
CA LEU A 231 -5.03 -18.19 -13.35
C LEU A 231 -5.96 -19.38 -13.64
N ARG A 232 -5.47 -20.62 -13.45
CA ARG A 232 -6.31 -21.82 -13.63
C ARG A 232 -7.51 -21.85 -12.70
N GLU A 233 -7.30 -21.41 -11.44
CA GLU A 233 -8.35 -21.35 -10.41
C GLU A 233 -9.20 -20.05 -10.55
N LYS A 234 -8.99 -19.23 -11.58
CA LYS A 234 -9.73 -17.98 -11.84
C LYS A 234 -9.57 -16.92 -10.73
N LEU A 235 -8.53 -17.04 -9.93
CA LEU A 235 -8.19 -16.05 -8.89
C LEU A 235 -7.58 -14.78 -9.47
N ILE A 236 -7.01 -14.85 -10.69
CA ILE A 236 -6.48 -13.70 -11.43
C ILE A 236 -7.00 -13.70 -12.87
N ASP A 237 -6.84 -12.58 -13.58
CA ASP A 237 -7.35 -12.39 -14.94
C ASP A 237 -6.32 -12.75 -16.05
N GLY A 238 -5.04 -12.72 -15.71
CA GLY A 238 -4.02 -13.02 -16.71
C GLY A 238 -2.60 -13.04 -16.19
N LEU A 239 -1.69 -13.52 -17.05
CA LEU A 239 -0.26 -13.53 -16.79
C LEU A 239 0.45 -12.41 -17.55
N GLY A 240 1.28 -11.65 -16.86
CA GLY A 240 2.09 -10.59 -17.44
C GLY A 240 3.07 -9.98 -16.45
N ASN A 241 4.22 -9.57 -16.98
CA ASN A 241 5.16 -8.72 -16.26
C ASN A 241 4.62 -7.27 -16.21
N TYR A 242 5.30 -6.42 -15.46
CA TYR A 242 4.91 -5.02 -15.25
C TYR A 242 4.64 -4.27 -16.58
N ASP A 243 5.56 -4.36 -17.54
CA ASP A 243 5.48 -3.62 -18.80
C ASP A 243 4.28 -4.08 -19.65
N LYS A 244 4.05 -5.41 -19.71
CA LYS A 244 2.88 -5.97 -20.40
C LYS A 244 1.58 -5.49 -19.75
N VAL A 245 1.50 -5.52 -18.42
CA VAL A 245 0.30 -5.10 -17.68
C VAL A 245 0.07 -3.60 -17.85
N LEU A 246 1.12 -2.78 -17.84
CA LEU A 246 1.03 -1.35 -18.09
C LEU A 246 0.46 -1.06 -19.50
N LYS A 247 0.94 -1.74 -20.54
CA LYS A 247 0.43 -1.62 -21.91
C LYS A 247 -1.03 -2.09 -22.01
N THR A 248 -1.34 -3.25 -21.43
CA THR A 248 -2.73 -3.74 -21.39
C THR A 248 -3.65 -2.75 -20.66
N THR A 249 -3.20 -2.14 -19.57
CA THR A 249 -3.96 -1.11 -18.87
C THR A 249 -4.19 0.13 -19.73
N ALA A 250 -3.18 0.54 -20.51
CA ALA A 250 -3.31 1.65 -21.46
C ALA A 250 -4.36 1.35 -22.54
N GLU A 251 -4.33 0.16 -23.12
CA GLU A 251 -5.30 -0.31 -24.10
C GLU A 251 -6.73 -0.32 -23.55
N MET A 252 -6.92 -0.80 -22.32
CA MET A 252 -8.23 -0.82 -21.64
C MET A 252 -8.88 0.56 -21.53
N VAL A 253 -8.08 1.62 -21.41
CA VAL A 253 -8.57 3.00 -21.25
C VAL A 253 -8.38 3.86 -22.50
N GLY A 254 -8.07 3.24 -23.65
CA GLY A 254 -7.99 3.90 -24.95
C GLY A 254 -6.73 4.76 -25.18
N ILE A 255 -5.70 4.61 -24.35
CA ILE A 255 -4.40 5.28 -24.55
C ILE A 255 -3.65 4.55 -25.68
N LYS A 256 -3.30 5.28 -26.74
CA LYS A 256 -2.55 4.75 -27.87
C LYS A 256 -1.04 4.95 -27.69
N GLY A 257 -0.26 3.92 -28.00
CA GLY A 257 1.20 3.94 -27.86
C GLY A 257 1.67 3.71 -26.42
N ASP A 258 2.89 4.15 -26.10
CA ASP A 258 3.44 3.99 -24.76
C ASP A 258 2.76 4.98 -23.79
N PRO A 259 2.15 4.50 -22.69
CA PRO A 259 1.43 5.36 -21.76
C PRO A 259 2.39 6.26 -20.97
N GLN A 260 1.98 7.50 -20.74
CA GLN A 260 2.64 8.34 -19.76
C GLN A 260 2.34 7.81 -18.36
N VAL A 261 3.37 7.60 -17.57
CA VAL A 261 3.27 7.11 -16.20
C VAL A 261 3.51 8.26 -15.21
N VAL A 262 2.65 8.36 -14.22
CA VAL A 262 2.86 9.25 -13.07
C VAL A 262 2.88 8.42 -11.78
N THR A 263 3.80 8.76 -10.90
CA THR A 263 3.93 8.12 -9.59
C THR A 263 3.75 9.15 -8.49
N PRO A 264 3.28 8.76 -7.31
CA PRO A 264 3.27 9.66 -6.16
C PRO A 264 4.66 10.22 -5.88
N PRO A 265 4.79 11.48 -5.44
CA PRO A 265 6.05 12.02 -5.04
C PRO A 265 6.65 11.14 -3.94
N LYS A 266 7.93 10.79 -4.09
CA LYS A 266 8.63 10.06 -3.04
C LYS A 266 8.60 10.90 -1.77
N PRO A 267 8.29 10.30 -0.60
CA PRO A 267 8.40 11.03 0.65
C PRO A 267 9.82 11.60 0.72
N ARG A 268 9.93 12.91 0.96
CA ARG A 268 11.23 13.54 1.18
C ARG A 268 11.86 12.80 2.35
N ARG A 269 12.91 12.05 2.11
CA ARG A 269 13.79 11.60 3.19
C ARG A 269 14.26 12.89 3.83
N GLY A 270 13.87 13.12 5.09
CA GLY A 270 14.23 14.32 5.83
C GLY A 270 15.71 14.57 5.64
N SER A 271 16.07 15.78 5.24
CA SER A 271 17.45 16.22 5.23
C SER A 271 18.01 16.02 6.65
N ILE A 272 19.30 15.74 6.79
CA ILE A 272 19.97 15.75 8.11
C ILE A 272 19.62 17.05 8.85
N LEU A 273 19.36 18.14 8.13
CA LEU A 273 18.92 19.42 8.66
C LEU A 273 17.49 19.35 9.25
N ASP A 274 16.56 18.61 8.61
CA ASP A 274 15.20 18.38 9.13
C ASP A 274 15.25 17.50 10.38
N LEU A 275 16.20 16.56 10.46
CA LEU A 275 16.45 15.73 11.64
C LEU A 275 16.97 16.57 12.84
N LEU A 276 17.74 17.62 12.54
CA LEU A 276 18.31 18.51 13.56
C LEU A 276 17.35 19.64 13.99
N THR A 277 16.35 19.95 13.15
CA THR A 277 15.39 21.05 13.41
C THR A 277 14.01 20.54 13.84
N SER A 278 13.66 19.26 13.58
CA SER A 278 12.42 18.67 14.05
C SER A 278 12.55 18.32 15.53
N THR A 279 11.71 18.91 16.38
CA THR A 279 11.53 18.55 17.78
C THR A 279 10.92 17.13 17.97
N ASP A 280 10.68 16.41 16.89
CA ASP A 280 10.03 15.10 16.86
C ASP A 280 11.00 13.91 16.73
N VAL A 281 12.11 13.95 17.49
CA VAL A 281 12.93 12.73 17.72
C VAL A 281 12.05 11.59 18.29
N GLY A 282 10.93 11.95 18.95
CA GLY A 282 9.95 11.01 19.45
C GLY A 282 9.16 10.27 18.36
N GLU A 283 8.78 10.94 17.26
CA GLU A 283 8.05 10.31 16.14
C GLU A 283 8.94 9.37 15.31
N ILE A 284 10.19 9.74 15.08
CA ILE A 284 11.18 8.91 14.37
C ILE A 284 11.53 7.66 15.18
N LEU A 285 11.61 7.78 16.49
CA LEU A 285 11.81 6.64 17.39
C LEU A 285 10.54 5.79 17.54
N SER A 286 9.34 6.36 17.40
CA SER A 286 8.09 5.62 17.52
C SER A 286 7.76 4.79 16.26
N HIS A 287 8.15 5.23 15.06
CA HIS A 287 8.04 4.43 13.84
C HIS A 287 9.09 3.32 13.72
N ASN A 288 10.17 3.41 14.50
CA ASN A 288 11.24 2.40 14.55
C ASN A 288 11.34 1.72 15.91
N THR A 289 10.38 1.92 16.80
CA THR A 289 10.38 1.18 18.06
C THR A 289 10.15 -0.29 17.75
N LEU A 290 11.20 -1.02 18.00
CA LEU A 290 11.27 -2.42 18.33
C LEU A 290 10.15 -2.79 19.33
N GLN A 291 8.91 -2.88 18.84
CA GLN A 291 7.97 -3.76 19.52
C GLN A 291 8.51 -5.16 19.29
N PRO A 292 8.86 -5.90 20.34
CA PRO A 292 9.29 -7.26 20.17
C PRO A 292 8.19 -8.00 19.38
N PRO A 293 8.53 -8.76 18.32
CA PRO A 293 7.57 -9.52 17.57
C PRO A 293 6.72 -10.34 18.55
N GLY A 294 5.40 -10.20 18.52
CA GLY A 294 4.48 -10.96 19.35
C GLY A 294 4.13 -10.38 20.70
N SER A 295 4.41 -9.10 20.99
CA SER A 295 4.01 -8.46 22.25
C SER A 295 2.52 -8.13 22.36
N THR A 296 1.78 -8.14 21.25
CA THR A 296 0.36 -7.79 21.22
C THR A 296 -0.40 -8.74 20.31
N LEU A 297 -1.63 -9.13 20.68
CA LEU A 297 -2.52 -9.89 19.82
C LEU A 297 -2.87 -9.05 18.59
N GLN A 298 -2.53 -9.55 17.40
CA GLN A 298 -2.88 -8.94 16.13
C GLN A 298 -3.66 -9.95 15.28
N PHE A 299 -4.66 -9.45 14.55
CA PHE A 299 -5.38 -10.23 13.54
C PHE A 299 -4.88 -9.80 12.17
N GLU A 300 -4.40 -10.75 11.39
CA GLU A 300 -3.72 -10.48 10.14
C GLU A 300 -4.24 -11.32 8.99
N TYR A 301 -4.29 -10.69 7.83
CA TYR A 301 -4.23 -11.31 6.53
C TYR A 301 -2.76 -11.30 6.10
N LEU A 302 -1.98 -12.25 6.61
CA LEU A 302 -0.52 -12.29 6.39
C LEU A 302 -0.08 -13.70 5.99
N TRP A 303 0.70 -13.78 4.91
CA TRP A 303 1.42 -14.97 4.53
C TRP A 303 2.86 -14.91 5.11
N LYS A 304 3.26 -15.94 5.84
CA LYS A 304 4.59 -16.09 6.49
C LYS A 304 5.40 -17.19 5.84
#